data_83bda89d01d31db96f78bcd4412b4e41
#
_entry.id   83bda89d01d31db96f78bcd4412b4e41
#
_cell.length_a   1.000
_cell.length_b   1.000
_cell.length_c   1.000
_cell.angle_alpha   90.00
_cell.angle_beta   90.00
_cell.angle_gamma   90.00
#
_symmetry.space_group_name_H-M   'P 1'
#
loop_
_entity.id
_entity.type
_entity.pdbx_description
1 polymer ?
#
loop_
_entity_poly.entity_id
_entity_poly.type
_entity_poly.pdbx_seq_one_letter_code
_entity_poly.pdbx_strand_id
1 'polypeptide(L)'
;VGFCPYRIYWKNKNNMNSNKLKDLVLQNYETEWKNYDAIIGEPISIGGTKIIKVIKYGKLAILRNPKAIFSRSGQTIRWQFDMFHGSGNLDKAIELLPNKDRDDFKHFTRNETSFSRGNMFISKSPKIINLYFRDVFDWLKSCEGIFGFNLEGYGKIRMYAFLAERYL
;
A
#
# COMPACT_ATOMS: atom_id res chain seq x y z
N VAL A 1 5.86 15.96 -11.31
CA VAL A 1 6.49 14.63 -11.45
C VAL A 1 5.51 13.58 -10.98
N GLY A 2 5.41 12.46 -11.72
CA GLY A 2 4.56 11.33 -11.37
C GLY A 2 5.36 10.05 -11.21
N PHE A 3 4.94 9.22 -10.28
CA PHE A 3 5.54 7.92 -10.00
C PHE A 3 4.54 6.80 -10.27
N CYS A 4 4.99 5.74 -10.91
CA CYS A 4 4.23 4.51 -11.08
C CYS A 4 5.17 3.30 -11.20
N PRO A 5 4.74 2.11 -10.80
CA PRO A 5 5.49 0.87 -11.03
C PRO A 5 5.59 0.56 -12.53
N TYR A 6 6.61 -0.18 -12.92
CA TYR A 6 6.88 -0.51 -14.34
C TYR A 6 5.77 -1.29 -15.07
N ARG A 7 4.83 -1.89 -14.34
CA ARG A 7 3.69 -2.66 -14.89
C ARG A 7 2.36 -1.93 -14.80
N ILE A 8 2.33 -0.72 -14.24
CA ILE A 8 1.10 0.04 -13.98
C ILE A 8 1.34 1.45 -14.47
N TYR A 9 0.36 2.04 -15.12
CA TYR A 9 0.44 3.40 -15.65
C TYR A 9 -0.84 4.18 -15.34
N TRP A 10 -0.71 5.50 -15.34
CA TRP A 10 -1.84 6.40 -15.23
C TRP A 10 -2.66 6.34 -16.51
N LYS A 11 -3.95 6.10 -16.38
CA LYS A 11 -4.86 6.00 -17.52
C LYS A 11 -5.37 7.36 -17.94
N ASN A 12 -5.50 7.53 -19.27
CA ASN A 12 -6.23 8.64 -19.87
C ASN A 12 -7.72 8.28 -19.88
N LYS A 13 -8.55 8.97 -19.09
CA LYS A 13 -9.99 8.72 -18.99
C LYS A 13 -10.72 8.94 -20.31
N ASN A 14 -10.23 9.86 -21.16
CA ASN A 14 -10.88 10.25 -22.42
C ASN A 14 -10.70 9.21 -23.53
N ASN A 15 -9.74 8.28 -23.40
CA ASN A 15 -9.38 7.32 -24.45
C ASN A 15 -9.46 5.86 -23.99
N MET A 16 -10.36 5.55 -23.07
CA MET A 16 -10.49 4.21 -22.44
C MET A 16 -10.70 3.07 -23.46
N ASN A 17 -11.24 3.34 -24.63
CA ASN A 17 -11.57 2.36 -25.66
C ASN A 17 -10.51 2.26 -26.78
N SER A 18 -9.38 2.94 -26.68
CA SER A 18 -8.33 2.84 -27.69
C SER A 18 -7.62 1.48 -27.62
N ASN A 19 -7.32 0.91 -28.79
CA ASN A 19 -6.49 -0.30 -28.91
C ASN A 19 -4.97 0.04 -28.90
N LYS A 20 -4.60 1.31 -28.84
CA LYS A 20 -3.20 1.75 -28.81
C LYS A 20 -2.80 2.14 -27.40
N LEU A 21 -1.78 1.49 -26.85
CA LEU A 21 -1.31 1.76 -25.50
C LEU A 21 -1.00 3.23 -25.24
N LYS A 22 -0.38 3.92 -26.20
CA LYS A 22 -0.05 5.35 -26.09
C LYS A 22 -1.26 6.25 -25.85
N ASP A 23 -2.43 5.88 -26.35
CA ASP A 23 -3.65 6.67 -26.19
C ASP A 23 -4.31 6.38 -24.82
N LEU A 24 -4.05 5.19 -24.25
CA LEU A 24 -4.53 4.78 -22.94
C LEU A 24 -3.73 5.37 -21.79
N VAL A 25 -2.46 5.73 -22.07
CA VAL A 25 -1.58 6.31 -21.03
C VAL A 25 -1.83 7.79 -20.91
N LEU A 26 -1.89 8.29 -19.69
CA LEU A 26 -1.99 9.72 -19.41
C LEU A 26 -0.79 10.46 -19.99
N GLN A 27 -1.04 11.40 -20.91
CA GLN A 27 -0.01 12.22 -21.55
C GLN A 27 0.16 13.56 -20.84
N ASN A 28 -0.93 14.14 -20.36
CA ASN A 28 -0.96 15.41 -19.67
C ASN A 28 -1.76 15.28 -18.37
N TYR A 29 -1.45 16.13 -17.38
CA TYR A 29 -2.24 16.20 -16.15
C TYR A 29 -3.63 16.80 -16.44
N GLU A 30 -4.63 16.35 -15.70
CA GLU A 30 -5.97 16.91 -15.78
C GLU A 30 -6.01 18.29 -15.10
N THR A 31 -6.76 19.24 -15.67
CA THR A 31 -6.81 20.63 -15.18
C THR A 31 -7.28 20.71 -13.73
N GLU A 32 -8.20 19.85 -13.35
CA GLU A 32 -8.74 19.75 -11.98
C GLU A 32 -7.67 19.41 -10.94
N TRP A 33 -6.62 18.68 -11.34
CA TRP A 33 -5.55 18.25 -10.43
C TRP A 33 -4.67 19.41 -9.96
N LYS A 34 -4.76 20.58 -10.60
CA LYS A 34 -4.05 21.79 -10.18
C LYS A 34 -4.41 22.25 -8.77
N ASN A 35 -5.60 21.90 -8.31
CA ASN A 35 -6.11 22.30 -7.00
C ASN A 35 -5.61 21.40 -5.85
N TYR A 36 -4.90 20.31 -6.17
CA TYR A 36 -4.40 19.35 -5.17
C TYR A 36 -2.87 19.36 -5.11
N ASP A 37 -2.33 19.12 -3.95
CA ASP A 37 -0.90 19.03 -3.75
C ASP A 37 -0.32 17.70 -4.23
N ALA A 38 -1.11 16.64 -4.09
CA ALA A 38 -0.78 15.32 -4.61
C ALA A 38 -2.05 14.59 -5.11
N ILE A 39 -1.89 13.80 -6.14
CA ILE A 39 -2.89 12.87 -6.67
C ILE A 39 -2.34 11.47 -6.45
N ILE A 40 -3.08 10.64 -5.77
CA ILE A 40 -2.72 9.23 -5.53
C ILE A 40 -3.47 8.31 -6.50
N GLY A 41 -2.95 7.11 -6.70
CA GLY A 41 -3.62 6.08 -7.50
C GLY A 41 -4.94 5.63 -6.88
N GLU A 42 -5.85 5.15 -7.71
CA GLU A 42 -7.14 4.62 -7.25
C GLU A 42 -6.94 3.48 -6.23
N PRO A 43 -7.60 3.54 -5.06
CA PRO A 43 -7.48 2.49 -4.07
C PRO A 43 -8.01 1.15 -4.58
N ILE A 44 -7.29 0.09 -4.28
CA ILE A 44 -7.74 -1.28 -4.54
C ILE A 44 -8.32 -1.90 -3.28
N SER A 45 -9.44 -2.58 -3.41
CA SER A 45 -10.05 -3.32 -2.30
C SER A 45 -9.25 -4.59 -2.01
N ILE A 46 -9.02 -4.85 -0.73
CA ILE A 46 -8.43 -6.09 -0.21
C ILE A 46 -9.44 -7.23 -0.28
N GLY A 47 -10.72 -6.90 -0.17
CA GLY A 47 -11.83 -7.86 -0.18
C GLY A 47 -11.91 -8.65 -1.49
N GLY A 48 -11.85 -9.97 -1.38
CA GLY A 48 -11.87 -10.90 -2.52
C GLY A 48 -10.67 -11.83 -2.60
N THR A 49 -9.80 -11.81 -1.59
CA THR A 49 -8.76 -12.83 -1.46
C THR A 49 -9.42 -14.20 -1.41
N LYS A 50 -9.10 -15.06 -2.40
CA LYS A 50 -9.70 -16.40 -2.51
C LYS A 50 -9.51 -17.15 -1.20
N ILE A 51 -10.59 -17.72 -0.66
CA ILE A 51 -10.62 -18.48 0.61
C ILE A 51 -9.47 -19.49 0.70
N ILE A 52 -9.16 -20.16 -0.43
CA ILE A 52 -8.05 -21.12 -0.50
C ILE A 52 -6.69 -20.47 -0.14
N LYS A 53 -6.44 -19.23 -0.59
CA LYS A 53 -5.20 -18.50 -0.21
C LYS A 53 -5.21 -18.12 1.26
N VAL A 54 -6.36 -17.76 1.78
CA VAL A 54 -6.54 -17.42 3.20
C VAL A 54 -6.24 -18.63 4.07
N ILE A 55 -6.77 -19.80 3.73
CA ILE A 55 -6.52 -21.05 4.48
C ILE A 55 -5.03 -21.45 4.39
N LYS A 56 -4.41 -21.30 3.22
CA LYS A 56 -3.01 -21.70 3.00
C LYS A 56 -2.01 -20.82 3.75
N TYR A 57 -2.22 -19.51 3.75
CA TYR A 57 -1.23 -18.55 4.27
C TYR A 57 -1.66 -17.85 5.56
N GLY A 58 -2.94 -17.87 5.89
CA GLY A 58 -3.53 -17.03 6.93
C GLY A 58 -3.95 -17.75 8.22
N LYS A 59 -3.43 -18.94 8.53
CA LYS A 59 -3.88 -19.71 9.71
C LYS A 59 -3.89 -18.89 11.01
N LEU A 60 -2.83 -18.13 11.28
CA LEU A 60 -2.74 -17.27 12.46
C LEU A 60 -3.62 -16.01 12.35
N ALA A 61 -3.75 -15.43 11.16
CA ALA A 61 -4.63 -14.30 10.93
C ALA A 61 -6.11 -14.68 11.07
N ILE A 62 -6.47 -15.91 10.67
CA ILE A 62 -7.80 -16.49 10.86
C ILE A 62 -8.10 -16.68 12.36
N LEU A 63 -7.17 -17.24 13.13
CA LEU A 63 -7.34 -17.44 14.57
C LEU A 63 -7.57 -16.10 15.30
N ARG A 64 -6.90 -15.03 14.85
CA ARG A 64 -7.07 -13.68 15.46
C ARG A 64 -8.36 -12.98 15.04
N ASN A 65 -8.82 -13.22 13.82
CA ASN A 65 -10.07 -12.63 13.31
C ASN A 65 -10.82 -13.61 12.42
N PRO A 66 -11.54 -14.60 12.99
CA PRO A 66 -12.28 -15.58 12.20
C PRO A 66 -13.40 -14.97 11.35
N LYS A 67 -13.96 -13.83 11.77
CA LYS A 67 -14.99 -13.10 11.00
C LYS A 67 -14.47 -12.62 9.64
N ALA A 68 -13.17 -12.40 9.47
CA ALA A 68 -12.58 -11.96 8.22
C ALA A 68 -12.72 -12.99 7.07
N ILE A 69 -13.00 -14.27 7.36
CA ILE A 69 -13.27 -15.29 6.35
C ILE A 69 -14.63 -15.07 5.70
N PHE A 70 -15.60 -14.63 6.50
CA PHE A 70 -17.01 -14.54 6.12
C PHE A 70 -17.45 -13.11 5.77
N SER A 71 -16.69 -12.10 6.18
CA SER A 71 -17.02 -10.70 5.99
C SER A 71 -15.88 -9.93 5.32
N ARG A 72 -16.22 -9.21 4.22
CA ARG A 72 -15.26 -8.31 3.56
C ARG A 72 -14.80 -7.18 4.48
N SER A 73 -15.64 -6.70 5.38
CA SER A 73 -15.28 -5.68 6.36
C SER A 73 -14.25 -6.15 7.40
N GLY A 74 -14.13 -7.45 7.61
CA GLY A 74 -13.09 -8.04 8.45
C GLY A 74 -11.73 -8.17 7.78
N GLN A 75 -11.67 -8.02 6.45
CA GLN A 75 -10.43 -8.11 5.66
C GLN A 75 -9.75 -6.74 5.58
N THR A 76 -9.26 -6.25 6.71
CA THR A 76 -8.55 -4.97 6.80
C THR A 76 -7.12 -5.07 6.23
N ILE A 77 -6.48 -3.92 6.02
CA ILE A 77 -5.08 -3.82 5.59
C ILE A 77 -4.18 -4.60 6.55
N ARG A 78 -4.38 -4.44 7.87
CA ARG A 78 -3.65 -5.18 8.89
C ARG A 78 -3.84 -6.68 8.75
N TRP A 79 -5.08 -7.15 8.61
CA TRP A 79 -5.37 -8.57 8.46
C TRP A 79 -4.67 -9.16 7.23
N GLN A 80 -4.71 -8.45 6.10
CA GLN A 80 -4.03 -8.87 4.87
C GLN A 80 -2.50 -8.91 5.06
N PHE A 81 -1.94 -7.88 5.72
CA PHE A 81 -0.50 -7.82 5.98
C PHE A 81 -0.05 -8.99 6.87
N ASP A 82 -0.75 -9.24 7.97
CA ASP A 82 -0.47 -10.35 8.88
C ASP A 82 -0.49 -11.70 8.16
N MET A 83 -1.41 -11.87 7.23
CA MET A 83 -1.55 -13.11 6.44
C MET A 83 -0.33 -13.39 5.56
N PHE A 84 0.21 -12.36 4.90
CA PHE A 84 1.29 -12.54 3.92
C PHE A 84 2.69 -12.28 4.46
N HIS A 85 2.83 -11.41 5.46
CA HIS A 85 4.11 -10.90 5.90
C HIS A 85 4.48 -11.27 7.34
N GLY A 86 3.63 -12.05 7.98
CA GLY A 86 3.82 -12.52 9.35
C GLY A 86 3.07 -11.67 10.38
N SER A 87 2.38 -12.40 11.26
CA SER A 87 1.50 -11.81 12.25
C SER A 87 2.26 -10.95 13.26
N GLY A 88 1.78 -9.71 13.46
CA GLY A 88 2.37 -8.75 14.39
C GLY A 88 3.53 -7.94 13.82
N ASN A 89 4.03 -8.25 12.61
CA ASN A 89 5.13 -7.49 12.02
C ASN A 89 4.68 -6.07 11.64
N LEU A 90 3.43 -5.90 11.21
CA LEU A 90 2.90 -4.56 10.95
C LEU A 90 2.82 -3.72 12.23
N ASP A 91 2.37 -4.30 13.35
CA ASP A 91 2.33 -3.57 14.62
C ASP A 91 3.74 -3.12 15.06
N LYS A 92 4.74 -4.00 14.94
CA LYS A 92 6.13 -3.65 15.23
C LYS A 92 6.65 -2.52 14.33
N ALA A 93 6.32 -2.55 13.03
CA ALA A 93 6.68 -1.50 12.10
C ALA A 93 5.99 -0.17 12.44
N ILE A 94 4.72 -0.20 12.84
CA ILE A 94 3.95 0.98 13.25
C ILE A 94 4.59 1.66 14.46
N GLU A 95 5.07 0.92 15.44
CA GLU A 95 5.72 1.49 16.63
C GLU A 95 7.02 2.24 16.31
N LEU A 96 7.60 2.03 15.13
CA LEU A 96 8.79 2.75 14.64
C LEU A 96 8.45 4.03 13.85
N LEU A 97 7.17 4.27 13.57
CA LEU A 97 6.75 5.52 12.95
C LEU A 97 6.91 6.70 13.90
N PRO A 98 7.21 7.90 13.38
CA PRO A 98 7.11 9.13 14.16
C PRO A 98 5.72 9.27 14.80
N ASN A 99 5.66 9.85 16.00
CA ASN A 99 4.40 10.00 16.74
C ASN A 99 3.30 10.69 15.92
N LYS A 100 3.69 11.67 15.09
CA LYS A 100 2.74 12.42 14.23
C LYS A 100 1.97 11.54 13.23
N ASP A 101 2.56 10.43 12.78
CA ASP A 101 1.99 9.57 11.74
C ASP A 101 1.47 8.23 12.31
N ARG A 102 1.92 7.87 13.52
CA ARG A 102 1.69 6.54 14.13
C ARG A 102 0.22 6.23 14.34
N ASP A 103 -0.51 7.14 14.95
CA ASP A 103 -1.90 6.90 15.34
C ASP A 103 -2.80 6.87 14.10
N ASP A 104 -2.60 7.76 13.15
CA ASP A 104 -3.34 7.80 11.89
C ASP A 104 -3.08 6.55 11.05
N PHE A 105 -1.81 6.13 10.93
CA PHE A 105 -1.46 4.92 10.19
C PHE A 105 -1.98 3.65 10.89
N LYS A 106 -1.97 3.61 12.20
CA LYS A 106 -2.55 2.53 13.01
C LYS A 106 -4.07 2.44 12.80
N HIS A 107 -4.75 3.59 12.82
CA HIS A 107 -6.18 3.67 12.53
C HIS A 107 -6.48 3.20 11.12
N PHE A 108 -5.79 3.73 10.13
CA PHE A 108 -5.92 3.36 8.73
C PHE A 108 -5.77 1.86 8.50
N THR A 109 -4.68 1.27 8.96
CA THR A 109 -4.41 -0.16 8.73
C THR A 109 -5.40 -1.10 9.42
N ARG A 110 -6.00 -0.68 10.52
CA ARG A 110 -6.96 -1.49 11.29
C ARG A 110 -8.39 -1.41 10.80
N ASN A 111 -8.75 -0.31 10.15
CA ASN A 111 -10.15 -0.05 9.78
C ASN A 111 -10.36 -0.11 8.27
N GLU A 112 -9.37 0.30 7.47
CA GLU A 112 -9.54 0.35 6.03
C GLU A 112 -9.37 -1.03 5.37
N THR A 113 -10.19 -1.24 4.33
CA THR A 113 -10.22 -2.46 3.49
C THR A 113 -9.74 -2.20 2.06
N SER A 114 -9.15 -1.03 1.84
CA SER A 114 -8.57 -0.61 0.56
C SER A 114 -7.34 0.26 0.79
N PHE A 115 -6.43 0.28 -0.18
CA PHE A 115 -5.24 1.14 -0.16
C PHE A 115 -4.77 1.43 -1.59
N SER A 116 -4.03 2.51 -1.79
CA SER A 116 -3.40 2.84 -3.07
C SER A 116 -2.15 2.01 -3.26
N ARG A 117 -2.14 1.14 -4.29
CA ARG A 117 -1.03 0.23 -4.54
C ARG A 117 0.10 0.88 -5.32
N GLY A 118 1.31 0.35 -5.14
CA GLY A 118 2.43 0.62 -6.03
C GLY A 118 3.09 1.98 -5.83
N ASN A 119 2.84 2.68 -4.73
CA ASN A 119 3.38 4.01 -4.46
C ASN A 119 3.13 4.98 -5.62
N MET A 120 1.94 4.88 -6.24
CA MET A 120 1.56 5.71 -7.37
C MET A 120 1.06 7.07 -6.90
N PHE A 121 1.80 8.10 -7.19
CA PHE A 121 1.33 9.48 -6.98
C PHE A 121 1.91 10.45 -8.00
N ILE A 122 1.24 11.57 -8.17
CA ILE A 122 1.68 12.72 -8.96
C ILE A 122 1.67 13.93 -8.03
N SER A 123 2.75 14.70 -7.99
CA SER A 123 2.80 15.98 -7.30
C SER A 123 3.52 17.02 -8.13
N LYS A 124 3.05 18.27 -8.03
CA LYS A 124 3.72 19.44 -8.59
C LYS A 124 4.79 20.01 -7.64
N SER A 125 4.77 19.61 -6.38
CA SER A 125 5.65 20.12 -5.34
C SER A 125 6.85 19.20 -5.10
N PRO A 126 8.06 19.59 -5.48
CA PRO A 126 9.28 18.85 -5.13
C PRO A 126 9.45 18.69 -3.62
N LYS A 127 8.95 19.65 -2.83
CA LYS A 127 8.98 19.59 -1.37
C LYS A 127 8.18 18.41 -0.83
N ILE A 128 6.96 18.20 -1.35
CA ILE A 128 6.10 17.06 -0.94
C ILE A 128 6.73 15.74 -1.34
N ILE A 129 7.28 15.66 -2.56
CA ILE A 129 7.96 14.45 -3.04
C ILE A 129 9.14 14.09 -2.14
N ASN A 130 10.00 15.08 -1.84
CA ASN A 130 11.17 14.86 -0.99
C ASN A 130 10.77 14.50 0.45
N LEU A 131 9.73 15.12 0.99
CA LEU A 131 9.20 14.82 2.31
C LEU A 131 8.72 13.37 2.38
N TYR A 132 7.89 12.95 1.43
CA TYR A 132 7.38 11.58 1.36
C TYR A 132 8.52 10.54 1.31
N PHE A 133 9.46 10.71 0.39
CA PHE A 133 10.56 9.74 0.25
C PHE A 133 11.48 9.73 1.47
N ARG A 134 11.79 10.88 2.05
CA ARG A 134 12.56 10.94 3.29
C ARG A 134 11.84 10.18 4.41
N ASP A 135 10.57 10.52 4.68
CA ASP A 135 9.84 9.96 5.80
C ASP A 135 9.62 8.44 5.64
N VAL A 136 9.31 7.96 4.42
CA VAL A 136 9.15 6.52 4.17
C VAL A 136 10.47 5.76 4.27
N PHE A 137 11.57 6.31 3.73
CA PHE A 137 12.86 5.62 3.79
C PHE A 137 13.48 5.63 5.19
N ASP A 138 13.33 6.70 5.95
CA ASP A 138 13.77 6.76 7.35
C ASP A 138 13.01 5.74 8.21
N TRP A 139 11.71 5.61 7.99
CA TRP A 139 10.91 4.56 8.63
C TRP A 139 11.35 3.16 8.23
N LEU A 140 11.51 2.88 6.93
CA LEU A 140 11.96 1.57 6.45
C LEU A 140 13.35 1.20 6.97
N LYS A 141 14.26 2.16 7.08
CA LYS A 141 15.57 1.96 7.70
C LYS A 141 15.46 1.59 9.17
N SER A 142 14.52 2.19 9.90
CA SER A 142 14.23 1.81 11.28
C SER A 142 13.67 0.39 11.36
N CYS A 143 12.79 0.00 10.43
CA CYS A 143 12.28 -1.36 10.31
C CYS A 143 13.40 -2.38 10.01
N GLU A 144 14.37 -2.03 9.18
CA GLU A 144 15.54 -2.85 8.88
C GLU A 144 16.33 -3.22 10.15
N GLY A 145 16.46 -2.30 11.09
CA GLY A 145 17.10 -2.55 12.39
C GLY A 145 16.42 -3.65 13.22
N ILE A 146 15.11 -3.88 13.02
CA ILE A 146 14.35 -4.91 13.75
C ILE A 146 14.22 -6.21 12.94
N PHE A 147 13.91 -6.11 11.64
CA PHE A 147 13.59 -7.28 10.83
C PHE A 147 14.80 -7.83 10.06
N GLY A 148 15.82 -7.01 9.79
CA GLY A 148 16.97 -7.37 8.97
C GLY A 148 16.60 -7.72 7.52
N PHE A 149 17.56 -8.26 6.77
CA PHE A 149 17.34 -8.71 5.37
C PHE A 149 17.29 -10.23 5.21
N ASN A 150 17.64 -11.00 6.24
CA ASN A 150 17.63 -12.47 6.20
C ASN A 150 16.22 -13.01 6.39
N LEU A 151 15.31 -12.56 5.51
CA LEU A 151 13.90 -12.92 5.55
C LEU A 151 13.64 -14.06 4.57
N GLU A 152 13.04 -15.14 5.06
CA GLU A 152 12.70 -16.30 4.24
C GLU A 152 11.22 -16.29 3.82
N GLY A 153 10.98 -16.74 2.59
CA GLY A 153 9.65 -16.81 1.99
C GLY A 153 9.21 -15.53 1.30
N TYR A 154 8.48 -15.69 0.21
CA TYR A 154 8.10 -14.60 -0.69
C TYR A 154 7.47 -13.38 -0.01
N GLY A 155 6.56 -13.60 0.93
CA GLY A 155 5.89 -12.51 1.64
C GLY A 155 6.84 -11.72 2.53
N LYS A 156 7.73 -12.40 3.26
CA LYS A 156 8.66 -11.73 4.18
C LYS A 156 9.74 -10.97 3.42
N ILE A 157 10.34 -11.56 2.38
CA ILE A 157 11.36 -10.91 1.53
C ILE A 157 10.85 -9.59 0.96
N ARG A 158 9.56 -9.49 0.65
CA ARG A 158 8.93 -8.28 0.10
C ARG A 158 8.32 -7.37 1.14
N MET A 159 8.47 -7.64 2.42
CA MET A 159 7.78 -6.92 3.50
C MET A 159 8.02 -5.41 3.44
N TYR A 160 9.25 -4.95 3.19
CA TYR A 160 9.58 -3.53 3.09
C TYR A 160 8.84 -2.83 1.95
N ALA A 161 8.74 -3.48 0.78
CA ALA A 161 7.98 -2.94 -0.33
C ALA A 161 6.49 -2.80 0.01
N PHE A 162 5.94 -3.77 0.73
CA PHE A 162 4.54 -3.73 1.17
C PHE A 162 4.30 -2.73 2.31
N LEU A 163 5.27 -2.47 3.18
CA LEU A 163 5.21 -1.39 4.16
C LEU A 163 5.18 -0.03 3.44
N ALA A 164 6.13 0.21 2.53
CA ALA A 164 6.18 1.44 1.75
C ALA A 164 4.89 1.71 0.97
N GLU A 165 4.31 0.66 0.36
CA GLU A 165 3.07 0.77 -0.43
C GLU A 165 1.87 1.21 0.40
N ARG A 166 1.86 0.96 1.69
CA ARG A 166 0.77 1.33 2.59
C ARG A 166 0.98 2.66 3.29
N TYR A 167 2.17 3.20 3.22
CA TYR A 167 2.51 4.50 3.81
C TYR A 167 1.99 5.68 2.97
N LEU A 168 1.76 5.48 1.66
CA LEU A 168 1.17 6.47 0.78
C LEU A 168 -0.31 6.71 1.12
#